data_559a2ed3f2a5e1cb892fe9aeacea6920
#
_entry.id   559a2ed3f2a5e1cb892fe9aeacea6920
#
_cell.length_a   1.000
_cell.length_b   1.000
_cell.length_c   1.000
_cell.angle_alpha   90.00
_cell.angle_beta   90.00
_cell.angle_gamma   90.00
#
_symmetry.space_group_name_H-M   'P 1'
#
loop_
_entity.id
_entity.type
_entity.pdbx_description
1 polymer ?
#
loop_
_entity_poly.entity_id
_entity_poly.type
_entity_poly.pdbx_seq_one_letter_code
_entity_poly.pdbx_strand_id
1 'polypeptide(L)'
;MDLDLIQPKQKFILTDISWDAYETILKVLQNRPVRVTYDRGNLELISPSYRHQRYKTLIGRFINILAEERNIPLINAGSMTFKRQDLERGLEPDECFYIQNASAVVGKQKIDLTCDPPPDLAIEIDISTSSLNRISIYAALGIREVWCYDGITVKVYLLGEGEDGKPTQRLTFPFLALPEFMQFLREAEMVDDTTVFRSFRDWVKKGFR
;
A
#
# COMPACT_ATOMS: atom_id res chain seq x y z
N MET A 1 22.30 -9.66 0.20
CA MET A 1 20.91 -9.82 0.68
C MET A 1 20.16 -10.52 -0.43
N ASP A 2 19.57 -11.66 -0.13
CA ASP A 2 18.95 -12.52 -1.15
C ASP A 2 17.57 -11.93 -1.49
N LEU A 3 17.45 -11.29 -2.66
CA LEU A 3 16.21 -10.65 -3.14
C LEU A 3 15.09 -11.67 -3.36
N ASP A 4 15.44 -12.96 -3.52
CA ASP A 4 14.47 -14.04 -3.71
C ASP A 4 13.54 -14.26 -2.50
N LEU A 5 13.89 -13.74 -1.32
CA LEU A 5 13.12 -13.96 -0.10
C LEU A 5 11.80 -13.14 -0.01
N ILE A 6 11.66 -12.10 -0.84
CA ILE A 6 10.42 -11.29 -0.90
C ILE A 6 9.47 -11.84 -1.97
N GLN A 7 9.97 -12.65 -2.89
CA GLN A 7 9.20 -13.22 -3.98
C GLN A 7 7.92 -13.93 -3.48
N PRO A 8 6.81 -13.84 -4.21
CA PRO A 8 5.58 -14.53 -3.85
C PRO A 8 5.79 -16.04 -3.85
N LYS A 9 5.13 -16.74 -2.94
CA LYS A 9 5.17 -18.22 -2.91
C LYS A 9 4.54 -18.83 -4.16
N GLN A 10 3.48 -18.20 -4.65
CA GLN A 10 2.76 -18.62 -5.86
C GLN A 10 2.16 -17.39 -6.55
N LYS A 11 2.16 -17.43 -7.87
CA LYS A 11 1.52 -16.43 -8.72
C LYS A 11 0.81 -17.13 -9.87
N PHE A 12 -0.43 -16.73 -10.11
CA PHE A 12 -1.25 -17.19 -11.22
C PHE A 12 -1.79 -15.99 -11.98
N ILE A 13 -1.86 -16.13 -13.31
CA ILE A 13 -2.46 -15.14 -14.21
C ILE A 13 -3.53 -15.88 -15.02
N LEU A 14 -4.71 -15.31 -15.04
CA LEU A 14 -5.85 -15.75 -15.85
C LEU A 14 -6.25 -14.61 -16.76
N THR A 15 -6.59 -14.94 -18.00
CA THR A 15 -7.06 -13.98 -19.01
C THR A 15 -8.53 -14.24 -19.34
N ASP A 16 -9.17 -13.29 -20.00
CA ASP A 16 -10.57 -13.38 -20.44
C ASP A 16 -11.56 -13.60 -19.28
N ILE A 17 -11.23 -13.08 -18.11
CA ILE A 17 -12.06 -13.11 -16.91
C ILE A 17 -13.06 -11.96 -16.96
N SER A 18 -14.36 -12.25 -16.98
CA SER A 18 -15.40 -11.23 -16.88
C SER A 18 -15.42 -10.58 -15.49
N TRP A 19 -16.01 -9.39 -15.38
CA TRP A 19 -16.21 -8.74 -14.08
C TRP A 19 -16.98 -9.61 -13.09
N ASP A 20 -18.02 -10.30 -13.52
CA ASP A 20 -18.84 -11.18 -12.66
C ASP A 20 -18.04 -12.39 -12.16
N ALA A 21 -17.15 -12.92 -13.00
CA ALA A 21 -16.22 -13.98 -12.61
C ALA A 21 -15.21 -13.46 -11.56
N TYR A 22 -14.65 -12.26 -11.76
CA TYR A 22 -13.79 -11.60 -10.78
C TYR A 22 -14.49 -11.41 -9.44
N GLU A 23 -15.72 -10.89 -9.42
CA GLU A 23 -16.52 -10.73 -8.20
C GLU A 23 -16.76 -12.08 -7.49
N THR A 24 -16.99 -13.13 -8.26
CA THR A 24 -17.17 -14.49 -7.72
C THR A 24 -15.87 -15.00 -7.09
N ILE A 25 -14.73 -14.79 -7.75
CA ILE A 25 -13.42 -15.18 -7.25
C ILE A 25 -13.09 -14.44 -5.94
N LEU A 26 -13.35 -13.13 -5.86
CA LEU A 26 -13.19 -12.34 -4.63
C LEU A 26 -13.97 -12.95 -3.46
N LYS A 27 -15.23 -13.35 -3.68
CA LYS A 27 -16.06 -13.99 -2.65
C LYS A 27 -15.48 -15.34 -2.21
N VAL A 28 -15.00 -16.16 -3.16
CA VAL A 28 -14.41 -17.48 -2.87
C VAL A 28 -13.08 -17.34 -2.11
N LEU A 29 -12.31 -16.30 -2.41
CA LEU A 29 -11.00 -16.04 -1.78
C LEU A 29 -11.10 -15.21 -0.50
N GLN A 30 -12.28 -14.80 -0.09
CA GLN A 30 -12.49 -14.07 1.15
C GLN A 30 -11.84 -14.83 2.33
N ASN A 31 -11.07 -14.11 3.15
CA ASN A 31 -10.33 -14.66 4.30
C ASN A 31 -9.17 -15.62 3.94
N ARG A 32 -8.71 -15.64 2.71
CA ARG A 32 -7.52 -16.39 2.29
C ARG A 32 -6.33 -15.45 2.11
N PRO A 33 -5.11 -15.89 2.37
CA PRO A 33 -3.90 -15.07 2.18
C PRO A 33 -3.49 -15.02 0.71
N VAL A 34 -4.40 -14.58 -0.15
CA VAL A 34 -4.21 -14.42 -1.59
C VAL A 34 -4.63 -13.01 -1.97
N ARG A 35 -3.76 -12.29 -2.67
CA ARG A 35 -4.04 -10.97 -3.21
C ARG A 35 -4.57 -11.08 -4.61
N VAL A 36 -5.55 -10.28 -4.91
CA VAL A 36 -6.24 -10.30 -6.19
C VAL A 36 -6.04 -8.95 -6.87
N THR A 37 -5.58 -8.96 -8.12
CA THR A 37 -5.51 -7.78 -8.98
C THR A 37 -6.25 -8.07 -10.27
N TYR A 38 -7.11 -7.16 -10.69
CA TYR A 38 -7.89 -7.26 -11.92
C TYR A 38 -7.72 -6.02 -12.78
N ASP A 39 -7.40 -6.20 -14.05
CA ASP A 39 -7.31 -5.14 -15.05
C ASP A 39 -7.90 -5.63 -16.38
N ARG A 40 -9.15 -5.24 -16.64
CA ARG A 40 -9.82 -5.43 -17.93
C ARG A 40 -9.66 -6.84 -18.51
N GLY A 41 -10.20 -7.83 -17.81
CA GLY A 41 -10.17 -9.24 -18.18
C GLY A 41 -8.91 -10.00 -17.73
N ASN A 42 -7.87 -9.34 -17.26
CA ASN A 42 -6.69 -10.00 -16.73
C ASN A 42 -6.76 -10.05 -15.20
N LEU A 43 -6.66 -11.25 -14.65
CA LEU A 43 -6.71 -11.51 -13.22
C LEU A 43 -5.38 -12.08 -12.74
N GLU A 44 -4.76 -11.42 -11.78
CA GLU A 44 -3.56 -11.91 -11.11
C GLU A 44 -3.87 -12.30 -9.66
N LEU A 45 -3.43 -13.49 -9.27
CA LEU A 45 -3.52 -14.02 -7.92
C LEU A 45 -2.11 -14.22 -7.37
N ILE A 46 -1.82 -13.62 -6.20
CA ILE A 46 -0.51 -13.71 -5.57
C ILE A 46 -0.65 -14.17 -4.12
N SER A 47 0.10 -15.22 -3.72
CA SER A 47 0.25 -15.62 -2.33
C SER A 47 1.53 -14.99 -1.75
N PRO A 48 1.43 -14.03 -0.81
CA PRO A 48 2.59 -13.34 -0.28
C PRO A 48 3.49 -14.26 0.57
N SER A 49 4.81 -13.98 0.57
CA SER A 49 5.77 -14.67 1.42
C SER A 49 5.72 -14.14 2.86
N TYR A 50 6.34 -14.87 3.82
CA TYR A 50 6.51 -14.38 5.19
C TYR A 50 7.22 -13.02 5.24
N ARG A 51 8.29 -12.87 4.48
CA ARG A 51 9.10 -11.63 4.46
C ARG A 51 8.31 -10.44 3.91
N HIS A 52 7.50 -10.67 2.89
CA HIS A 52 6.56 -9.68 2.38
C HIS A 52 5.59 -9.21 3.48
N GLN A 53 4.96 -10.14 4.21
CA GLN A 53 4.04 -9.80 5.31
C GLN A 53 4.75 -9.06 6.44
N ARG A 54 6.00 -9.42 6.74
CA ARG A 54 6.81 -8.75 7.75
C ARG A 54 7.04 -7.29 7.40
N TYR A 55 7.51 -6.98 6.18
CA TYR A 55 7.75 -5.59 5.77
C TYR A 55 6.46 -4.77 5.68
N LYS A 56 5.37 -5.36 5.21
CA LYS A 56 4.05 -4.74 5.27
C LYS A 56 3.74 -4.27 6.70
N THR A 57 3.87 -5.17 7.66
CA THR A 57 3.57 -4.89 9.07
C THR A 57 4.50 -3.82 9.66
N LEU A 58 5.81 -3.89 9.37
CA LEU A 58 6.79 -2.91 9.82
C LEU A 58 6.48 -1.49 9.28
N ILE A 59 6.29 -1.36 7.96
CA ILE A 59 6.01 -0.07 7.33
C ILE A 59 4.69 0.49 7.84
N GLY A 60 3.64 -0.35 7.93
CA GLY A 60 2.36 0.06 8.47
C GLY A 60 2.48 0.59 9.91
N ARG A 61 3.24 -0.09 10.75
CA ARG A 61 3.46 0.35 12.14
C ARG A 61 4.27 1.64 12.23
N PHE A 62 5.30 1.81 11.41
CA PHE A 62 6.07 3.06 11.35
C PHE A 62 5.19 4.24 10.93
N ILE A 63 4.31 4.08 9.95
CA ILE A 63 3.38 5.13 9.53
C ILE A 63 2.40 5.48 10.66
N ASN A 64 1.88 4.49 11.39
CA ASN A 64 1.03 4.75 12.55
C ASN A 64 1.79 5.55 13.63
N ILE A 65 3.02 5.15 13.99
CA ILE A 65 3.86 5.88 14.97
C ILE A 65 4.12 7.32 14.49
N LEU A 66 4.44 7.49 13.21
CA LEU A 66 4.67 8.81 12.62
C LEU A 66 3.44 9.71 12.76
N ALA A 67 2.25 9.20 12.45
CA ALA A 67 1.00 9.93 12.58
C ALA A 67 0.68 10.25 14.04
N GLU A 68 0.83 9.28 14.96
CA GLU A 68 0.63 9.45 16.41
C GLU A 68 1.51 10.59 16.95
N GLU A 69 2.81 10.54 16.70
CA GLU A 69 3.78 11.51 17.28
C GLU A 69 3.70 12.90 16.63
N ARG A 70 3.11 13.00 15.44
CA ARG A 70 2.90 14.27 14.72
C ARG A 70 1.48 14.80 14.83
N ASN A 71 0.59 14.13 15.58
CA ASN A 71 -0.82 14.47 15.71
C ASN A 71 -1.51 14.62 14.34
N ILE A 72 -1.18 13.72 13.41
CA ILE A 72 -1.79 13.68 12.08
C ILE A 72 -2.98 12.72 12.13
N PRO A 73 -4.21 13.17 11.81
CA PRO A 73 -5.35 12.27 11.70
C PRO A 73 -5.05 11.16 10.69
N LEU A 74 -5.30 9.91 11.06
CA LEU A 74 -5.02 8.77 10.21
C LEU A 74 -6.03 7.66 10.48
N ILE A 75 -6.53 7.06 9.40
CA ILE A 75 -7.25 5.79 9.42
C ILE A 75 -6.42 4.78 8.62
N ASN A 76 -5.92 3.77 9.30
CA ASN A 76 -5.31 2.61 8.65
C ASN A 76 -6.44 1.68 8.21
N ALA A 77 -6.64 1.54 6.89
CA ALA A 77 -7.66 0.68 6.31
C ALA A 77 -7.13 -0.73 5.98
N GLY A 78 -5.85 -0.98 6.24
CA GLY A 78 -5.22 -2.28 6.02
C GLY A 78 -5.17 -2.64 4.54
N SER A 79 -5.37 -3.91 4.27
CA SER A 79 -5.38 -4.50 2.94
C SER A 79 -6.85 -4.77 2.58
N MET A 80 -7.49 -3.85 1.92
CA MET A 80 -8.86 -4.00 1.43
C MET A 80 -8.92 -3.93 -0.09
N THR A 81 -9.94 -4.53 -0.67
CA THR A 81 -10.15 -4.48 -2.12
C THR A 81 -10.75 -3.14 -2.52
N PHE A 82 -10.03 -2.41 -3.36
CA PHE A 82 -10.52 -1.25 -4.09
C PHE A 82 -10.86 -1.64 -5.52
N LYS A 83 -12.06 -1.33 -5.97
CA LYS A 83 -12.54 -1.73 -7.30
C LYS A 83 -13.56 -0.76 -7.86
N ARG A 84 -13.58 -0.66 -9.18
CA ARG A 84 -14.52 0.13 -9.96
C ARG A 84 -14.97 -0.67 -11.19
N GLN A 85 -16.24 -1.04 -11.25
CA GLN A 85 -16.80 -1.83 -12.35
C GLN A 85 -16.77 -1.05 -13.68
N ASP A 86 -17.09 0.23 -13.64
CA ASP A 86 -17.08 1.10 -14.83
C ASP A 86 -15.67 1.28 -15.43
N LEU A 87 -14.61 1.02 -14.66
CA LEU A 87 -13.24 1.01 -15.11
C LEU A 87 -12.71 -0.39 -15.42
N GLU A 88 -13.47 -1.43 -15.05
CA GLU A 88 -13.05 -2.83 -15.07
C GLU A 88 -11.69 -3.03 -14.38
N ARG A 89 -11.52 -2.42 -13.20
CA ARG A 89 -10.28 -2.43 -12.43
C ARG A 89 -10.52 -2.68 -10.96
N GLY A 90 -9.62 -3.46 -10.37
CA GLY A 90 -9.60 -3.70 -8.94
C GLY A 90 -8.27 -4.23 -8.48
N LEU A 91 -7.88 -3.88 -7.25
CA LEU A 91 -6.69 -4.41 -6.59
C LEU A 91 -6.79 -4.33 -5.07
N GLU A 92 -5.89 -5.04 -4.41
CA GLU A 92 -5.67 -4.98 -2.97
C GLU A 92 -4.26 -4.44 -2.72
N PRO A 93 -4.10 -3.23 -2.13
CA PRO A 93 -2.80 -2.77 -1.65
C PRO A 93 -2.31 -3.64 -0.50
N ASP A 94 -1.00 -3.62 -0.23
CA ASP A 94 -0.46 -4.27 0.96
C ASP A 94 -0.96 -3.61 2.23
N GLU A 95 -0.94 -2.28 2.25
CA GLU A 95 -1.47 -1.44 3.31
C GLU A 95 -2.00 -0.15 2.68
N CYS A 96 -3.00 0.49 3.26
CA CYS A 96 -3.43 1.80 2.81
C CYS A 96 -3.93 2.68 3.95
N PHE A 97 -3.84 4.00 3.73
CA PHE A 97 -4.09 5.00 4.76
C PHE A 97 -4.93 6.15 4.21
N TYR A 98 -5.94 6.52 4.99
CA TYR A 98 -6.64 7.78 4.87
C TYR A 98 -6.02 8.78 5.85
N ILE A 99 -5.60 9.93 5.35
CA ILE A 99 -4.90 10.98 6.09
C ILE A 99 -5.66 12.30 5.90
N GLN A 100 -5.63 12.86 4.70
CA GLN A 100 -6.40 14.05 4.35
C GLN A 100 -7.91 13.75 4.31
N ASN A 101 -8.24 12.55 3.82
CA ASN A 101 -9.60 12.04 3.73
C ASN A 101 -10.05 11.24 4.98
N ALA A 102 -9.27 11.24 6.08
CA ALA A 102 -9.56 10.43 7.26
C ALA A 102 -10.99 10.70 7.80
N SER A 103 -11.40 11.96 7.90
CA SER A 103 -12.73 12.33 8.42
C SER A 103 -13.88 11.82 7.56
N ALA A 104 -13.66 11.64 6.25
CA ALA A 104 -14.70 11.17 5.32
C ALA A 104 -15.01 9.68 5.49
N VAL A 105 -14.14 8.92 6.15
CA VAL A 105 -14.28 7.46 6.31
C VAL A 105 -14.47 7.00 7.76
N VAL A 106 -14.42 7.90 8.73
CA VAL A 106 -14.67 7.58 10.14
C VAL A 106 -16.04 6.92 10.29
N GLY A 107 -16.09 5.77 10.96
CA GLY A 107 -17.32 5.03 11.27
C GLY A 107 -17.92 4.26 10.10
N LYS A 108 -17.37 4.34 8.90
CA LYS A 108 -17.85 3.55 7.77
C LYS A 108 -17.54 2.07 7.96
N GLN A 109 -18.52 1.24 7.66
CA GLN A 109 -18.38 -0.23 7.67
C GLN A 109 -17.86 -0.77 6.33
N LYS A 110 -17.98 0.00 5.27
CA LYS A 110 -17.57 -0.34 3.91
C LYS A 110 -17.20 0.94 3.17
N ILE A 111 -16.19 0.84 2.32
CA ILE A 111 -15.75 1.90 1.41
C ILE A 111 -16.20 1.54 -0.01
N ASP A 112 -16.80 2.49 -0.70
CA ASP A 112 -17.21 2.37 -2.10
C ASP A 112 -16.67 3.55 -2.91
N LEU A 113 -15.68 3.28 -3.78
CA LEU A 113 -15.03 4.30 -4.60
C LEU A 113 -15.93 4.98 -5.63
N THR A 114 -17.21 4.59 -5.74
CA THR A 114 -18.20 5.33 -6.55
C THR A 114 -18.72 6.59 -5.85
N CYS A 115 -18.62 6.64 -4.51
CA CYS A 115 -19.13 7.75 -3.69
C CYS A 115 -18.17 8.16 -2.56
N ASP A 116 -17.21 7.32 -2.21
CA ASP A 116 -16.22 7.59 -1.17
C ASP A 116 -14.86 7.99 -1.79
N PRO A 117 -14.07 8.82 -1.10
CA PRO A 117 -12.73 9.12 -1.57
C PRO A 117 -11.84 7.88 -1.54
N PRO A 118 -10.86 7.78 -2.45
CA PRO A 118 -9.81 6.77 -2.35
C PRO A 118 -8.88 7.07 -1.15
N PRO A 119 -8.07 6.10 -0.69
CA PRO A 119 -7.04 6.36 0.30
C PRO A 119 -5.99 7.34 -0.23
N ASP A 120 -5.40 8.12 0.67
CA ASP A 120 -4.40 9.13 0.34
C ASP A 120 -3.03 8.50 0.06
N LEU A 121 -2.75 7.34 0.69
CA LEU A 121 -1.50 6.61 0.55
C LEU A 121 -1.77 5.12 0.44
N ALA A 122 -1.14 4.46 -0.53
CA ALA A 122 -1.03 3.01 -0.61
C ALA A 122 0.43 2.57 -0.45
N ILE A 123 0.63 1.43 0.21
CA ILE A 123 1.94 0.78 0.36
C ILE A 123 1.92 -0.51 -0.43
N GLU A 124 2.99 -0.75 -1.16
CA GLU A 124 3.27 -1.99 -1.86
C GLU A 124 4.64 -2.54 -1.47
N ILE A 125 4.70 -3.84 -1.25
CA ILE A 125 5.95 -4.56 -1.04
C ILE A 125 6.22 -5.37 -2.31
N ASP A 126 7.28 -4.98 -3.03
CA ASP A 126 7.74 -5.64 -4.24
C ASP A 126 6.68 -5.82 -5.36
N ILE A 127 6.37 -4.70 -6.03
CA ILE A 127 5.51 -4.74 -7.22
C ILE A 127 6.22 -5.26 -8.47
N SER A 128 7.53 -5.46 -8.43
CA SER A 128 8.32 -5.91 -9.58
C SER A 128 7.91 -7.31 -10.05
N THR A 129 7.31 -8.10 -9.17
CA THR A 129 6.80 -9.43 -9.47
C THR A 129 5.41 -9.44 -10.08
N SER A 130 4.66 -8.34 -10.01
CA SER A 130 3.35 -8.25 -10.66
C SER A 130 3.50 -8.22 -12.18
N SER A 131 2.66 -8.98 -12.88
CA SER A 131 2.57 -8.95 -14.34
C SER A 131 1.61 -7.89 -14.86
N LEU A 132 0.74 -7.36 -13.98
CA LEU A 132 -0.16 -6.26 -14.28
C LEU A 132 0.46 -4.94 -13.86
N ASN A 133 0.18 -3.88 -14.60
CA ASN A 133 0.65 -2.53 -14.24
C ASN A 133 -0.19 -1.97 -13.08
N ARG A 134 0.15 -2.34 -11.86
CA ARG A 134 -0.56 -1.91 -10.64
C ARG A 134 -0.58 -0.39 -10.48
N ILE A 135 0.51 0.30 -10.88
CA ILE A 135 0.57 1.78 -10.80
C ILE A 135 -0.52 2.42 -11.68
N SER A 136 -0.78 1.90 -12.88
CA SER A 136 -1.87 2.39 -13.72
C SER A 136 -3.26 2.10 -13.13
N ILE A 137 -3.41 1.01 -12.38
CA ILE A 137 -4.65 0.68 -11.69
C ILE A 137 -4.87 1.65 -10.53
N TYR A 138 -3.84 1.92 -9.70
CA TYR A 138 -3.91 2.91 -8.64
C TYR A 138 -4.32 4.28 -9.15
N ALA A 139 -3.69 4.76 -10.24
CA ALA A 139 -4.03 6.03 -10.87
C ALA A 139 -5.49 6.07 -11.32
N ALA A 140 -5.98 5.01 -11.96
CA ALA A 140 -7.36 4.93 -12.42
C ALA A 140 -8.39 4.88 -11.26
N LEU A 141 -8.02 4.28 -10.12
CA LEU A 141 -8.84 4.26 -8.91
C LEU A 141 -8.77 5.57 -8.11
N GLY A 142 -7.98 6.56 -8.57
CA GLY A 142 -7.87 7.88 -7.95
C GLY A 142 -6.90 7.95 -6.77
N ILE A 143 -6.13 6.90 -6.50
CA ILE A 143 -5.10 6.90 -5.46
C ILE A 143 -3.90 7.70 -5.95
N ARG A 144 -3.49 8.72 -5.19
CA ARG A 144 -2.52 9.71 -5.66
C ARG A 144 -1.08 9.44 -5.25
N GLU A 145 -0.86 8.69 -4.18
CA GLU A 145 0.49 8.39 -3.69
C GLU A 145 0.62 6.90 -3.38
N VAL A 146 1.66 6.27 -3.94
CA VAL A 146 1.99 4.86 -3.70
C VAL A 146 3.47 4.75 -3.34
N TRP A 147 3.75 4.13 -2.19
CA TRP A 147 5.11 3.80 -1.79
C TRP A 147 5.39 2.33 -2.05
N CYS A 148 6.41 2.06 -2.82
CA CYS A 148 6.83 0.70 -3.15
C CYS A 148 8.17 0.39 -2.50
N TYR A 149 8.20 -0.62 -1.64
CA TYR A 149 9.41 -1.11 -1.02
C TYR A 149 9.87 -2.40 -1.72
N ASP A 150 11.06 -2.38 -2.31
CA ASP A 150 11.64 -3.50 -3.06
C ASP A 150 12.58 -4.39 -2.20
N GLY A 151 12.59 -4.21 -0.89
CA GLY A 151 13.50 -4.89 0.04
C GLY A 151 14.77 -4.10 0.33
N ILE A 152 15.04 -3.04 -0.41
CA ILE A 152 16.23 -2.20 -0.29
C ILE A 152 15.86 -0.72 -0.20
N THR A 153 14.97 -0.26 -1.09
CA THR A 153 14.59 1.14 -1.22
C THR A 153 13.07 1.31 -1.24
N VAL A 154 12.63 2.49 -0.77
CA VAL A 154 11.25 2.95 -0.94
C VAL A 154 11.21 3.88 -2.14
N LYS A 155 10.48 3.49 -3.19
CA LYS A 155 10.15 4.33 -4.34
C LYS A 155 8.79 4.96 -4.12
N VAL A 156 8.68 6.28 -4.27
CA VAL A 156 7.43 7.01 -4.17
C VAL A 156 6.91 7.31 -5.58
N TYR A 157 5.69 6.85 -5.87
CA TYR A 157 4.97 7.19 -7.08
C TYR A 157 3.90 8.22 -6.73
N LEU A 158 3.95 9.36 -7.41
CA LEU A 158 2.92 10.40 -7.35
C LEU A 158 2.08 10.29 -8.61
N LEU A 159 0.78 10.03 -8.43
CA LEU A 159 -0.15 9.71 -9.51
C LEU A 159 -1.17 10.84 -9.67
N GLY A 160 -1.43 11.22 -10.92
CA GLY A 160 -2.29 12.34 -11.26
C GLY A 160 -1.50 13.61 -11.53
N GLU A 161 -2.07 14.50 -12.34
CA GLU A 161 -1.54 15.82 -12.59
C GLU A 161 -1.89 16.73 -11.42
N GLY A 162 -0.91 17.46 -10.86
CA GLY A 162 -1.18 18.61 -10.02
C GLY A 162 -1.90 19.68 -10.84
N GLU A 163 -2.60 20.60 -10.19
CA GLU A 163 -3.35 21.69 -10.84
C GLU A 163 -2.53 22.50 -11.85
N ASP A 164 -1.19 22.43 -11.78
CA ASP A 164 -0.24 23.14 -12.66
C ASP A 164 0.59 22.21 -13.56
N GLY A 165 0.27 20.92 -13.70
CA GLY A 165 1.05 19.97 -14.52
C GLY A 165 2.48 19.71 -14.01
N LYS A 166 2.83 20.13 -12.79
CA LYS A 166 4.13 19.90 -12.16
C LYS A 166 4.12 18.58 -11.38
N PRO A 167 5.27 17.86 -11.29
CA PRO A 167 5.35 16.71 -10.41
C PRO A 167 5.03 17.18 -8.99
N THR A 168 3.93 16.68 -8.45
CA THR A 168 3.49 16.97 -7.09
C THR A 168 4.53 16.50 -6.11
N GLN A 169 4.92 17.34 -5.15
CA GLN A 169 5.69 16.92 -3.99
C GLN A 169 4.90 15.84 -3.23
N ARG A 170 5.59 14.96 -2.49
CA ARG A 170 4.94 13.97 -1.61
C ARG A 170 3.80 14.63 -0.86
N LEU A 171 2.61 14.04 -0.95
CA LEU A 171 1.38 14.65 -0.47
C LEU A 171 1.14 14.32 1.01
N THR A 172 1.48 13.10 1.42
CA THR A 172 1.08 12.56 2.73
C THR A 172 2.05 12.93 3.84
N PHE A 173 3.35 12.71 3.66
CA PHE A 173 4.40 13.01 4.65
C PHE A 173 5.58 13.74 3.99
N PRO A 174 5.41 15.01 3.57
CA PRO A 174 6.45 15.75 2.82
C PRO A 174 7.72 15.98 3.64
N PHE A 175 7.61 16.00 4.95
CA PHE A 175 8.70 16.20 5.91
C PHE A 175 9.50 14.94 6.22
N LEU A 176 9.01 13.74 5.83
CA LEU A 176 9.68 12.49 6.18
C LEU A 176 10.96 12.32 5.37
N ALA A 177 12.07 12.14 6.06
CA ALA A 177 13.34 11.81 5.46
C ALA A 177 13.38 10.31 5.12
N LEU A 178 13.10 9.96 3.85
CA LEU A 178 13.05 8.55 3.41
C LEU A 178 14.36 7.77 3.60
N PRO A 179 15.56 8.35 3.40
CA PRO A 179 16.80 7.63 3.66
C PRO A 179 16.91 7.15 5.11
N GLU A 180 16.55 8.00 6.07
CA GLU A 180 16.55 7.68 7.51
C GLU A 180 15.42 6.69 7.85
N PHE A 181 14.24 6.87 7.27
CA PHE A 181 13.16 5.90 7.40
C PHE A 181 13.60 4.48 6.99
N MET A 182 14.32 4.37 5.87
CA MET A 182 14.85 3.08 5.40
C MET A 182 15.92 2.48 6.33
N GLN A 183 16.61 3.30 7.16
CA GLN A 183 17.56 2.76 8.15
C GLN A 183 16.82 1.92 9.20
N PHE A 184 15.63 2.33 9.64
CA PHE A 184 14.82 1.55 10.58
C PHE A 184 14.32 0.24 10.00
N LEU A 185 14.04 0.18 8.68
CA LEU A 185 13.70 -1.09 8.02
C LEU A 185 14.91 -2.06 8.01
N ARG A 186 16.13 -1.54 7.85
CA ARG A 186 17.36 -2.34 7.97
C ARG A 186 17.65 -2.75 9.42
N GLU A 187 17.44 -1.86 10.37
CA GLU A 187 17.58 -2.15 11.81
C GLU A 187 16.65 -3.29 12.24
N ALA A 188 15.43 -3.34 11.72
CA ALA A 188 14.45 -4.40 12.00
C ALA A 188 14.88 -5.81 11.54
N GLU A 189 15.93 -5.93 10.73
CA GLU A 189 16.56 -7.21 10.39
C GLU A 189 17.56 -7.70 11.46
N MET A 190 17.96 -6.82 12.37
CA MET A 190 19.03 -7.07 13.34
C MET A 190 18.55 -7.10 14.79
N VAL A 191 17.42 -6.46 15.08
CA VAL A 191 16.83 -6.37 16.42
C VAL A 191 15.35 -6.71 16.41
N ASP A 192 14.75 -6.90 17.58
CA ASP A 192 13.32 -7.16 17.72
C ASP A 192 12.47 -5.93 17.39
N ASP A 193 11.20 -6.17 17.04
CA ASP A 193 10.28 -5.12 16.60
C ASP A 193 10.02 -4.05 17.69
N THR A 194 9.99 -4.45 18.97
CA THR A 194 9.77 -3.51 20.07
C THR A 194 10.92 -2.50 20.17
N THR A 195 12.16 -2.97 20.01
CA THR A 195 13.37 -2.15 20.03
C THR A 195 13.35 -1.16 18.86
N VAL A 196 13.12 -1.62 17.62
CA VAL A 196 13.14 -0.74 16.47
C VAL A 196 11.98 0.28 16.49
N PHE A 197 10.78 -0.11 16.93
CA PHE A 197 9.66 0.82 17.05
C PHE A 197 9.91 1.91 18.10
N ARG A 198 10.61 1.58 19.20
CA ARG A 198 11.00 2.55 20.20
C ARG A 198 12.03 3.54 19.64
N SER A 199 13.08 3.04 18.97
CA SER A 199 14.09 3.87 18.29
C SER A 199 13.45 4.80 17.25
N PHE A 200 12.54 4.27 16.42
CA PHE A 200 11.81 5.06 15.42
C PHE A 200 10.97 6.17 16.08
N ARG A 201 10.22 5.85 17.15
CA ARG A 201 9.42 6.82 17.91
C ARG A 201 10.26 7.95 18.45
N ASP A 202 11.41 7.62 19.04
CA ASP A 202 12.33 8.62 19.59
C ASP A 202 12.93 9.52 18.50
N TRP A 203 13.21 8.96 17.32
CA TRP A 203 13.66 9.74 16.17
C TRP A 203 12.57 10.70 15.66
N VAL A 204 11.32 10.23 15.55
CA VAL A 204 10.19 11.08 15.14
C VAL A 204 9.99 12.23 16.12
N LYS A 205 10.07 11.98 17.43
CA LYS A 205 9.97 13.02 18.49
C LYS A 205 11.06 14.08 18.40
N LYS A 206 12.29 13.70 18.06
CA LYS A 206 13.42 14.63 17.90
C LYS A 206 13.30 15.55 16.68
N GLY A 207 12.40 15.25 15.74
CA GLY A 207 12.02 16.14 14.66
C GLY A 207 12.95 16.14 13.45
N PHE A 208 13.34 14.99 12.90
CA PHE A 208 14.06 14.86 11.61
C PHE A 208 15.28 15.79 11.46
N ARG A 209 16.09 15.96 12.51
CA ARG A 209 17.33 16.73 12.50
C ARG A 209 18.51 15.87 12.08
#